data_8eedd07925e7afe276e81b31932e263d
#
_entry.id   8eedd07925e7afe276e81b31932e263d
#
_cell.length_a   1.000
_cell.length_b   1.000
_cell.length_c   1.000
_cell.angle_alpha   90.00
_cell.angle_beta   90.00
_cell.angle_gamma   90.00
#
_symmetry.space_group_name_H-M   'P 1'
#
loop_
_entity.id
_entity.type
_entity.pdbx_description
1 polymer ?
#
loop_
_entity_poly.entity_id
_entity_poly.type
_entity_poly.pdbx_seq_one_letter_code
_entity_poly.pdbx_strand_id
1 'polypeptide(L)'
;MNSSPLDRVSLKNPVHLLALGFGSGLIRPAPGTWGSLVGTMLGSVLLACLGLKIFLILTALCFALGCYLCQKTADDMGVHDHGSIVWDEFVGVFIVLAAIPTLSLPWIVIAFILFRFFDILKPYPIRYFDQKLESGFGIMVDDVLAAIYAVMVIAILRIVGLPC
;
A
#
# COMPACT_ATOMS: atom_id res chain seq x y z
N MET A 1 -2.39 -23.20 24.27
CA MET A 1 -3.15 -22.91 23.04
C MET A 1 -2.48 -21.72 22.38
N ASN A 2 -1.82 -21.89 21.23
CA ASN A 2 -1.21 -20.76 20.53
C ASN A 2 -2.34 -19.94 19.89
N SER A 3 -2.68 -18.81 20.48
CA SER A 3 -3.61 -17.85 19.88
C SER A 3 -3.00 -17.32 18.57
N SER A 4 -3.79 -17.31 17.50
CA SER A 4 -3.38 -16.69 16.24
C SER A 4 -3.09 -15.19 16.45
N PRO A 5 -2.09 -14.58 15.79
CA PRO A 5 -1.88 -13.14 15.83
C PRO A 5 -3.17 -12.35 15.54
N LEU A 6 -4.05 -12.87 14.68
CA LEU A 6 -5.33 -12.25 14.34
C LEU A 6 -6.34 -12.25 15.49
N ASP A 7 -6.23 -13.15 16.47
CA ASP A 7 -7.11 -13.18 17.64
C ASP A 7 -6.90 -11.97 18.57
N ARG A 8 -5.76 -11.28 18.43
CA ARG A 8 -5.37 -10.14 19.26
C ARG A 8 -5.80 -8.79 18.67
N VAL A 9 -6.32 -8.76 17.46
CA VAL A 9 -6.77 -7.54 16.79
C VAL A 9 -8.28 -7.53 16.61
N SER A 10 -8.86 -6.34 16.56
CA SER A 10 -10.32 -6.17 16.44
C SER A 10 -10.64 -5.01 15.49
N LEU A 11 -11.54 -5.24 14.55
CA LEU A 11 -12.06 -4.18 13.66
C LEU A 11 -12.88 -3.10 14.39
N LYS A 12 -13.19 -3.31 15.67
CA LYS A 12 -13.80 -2.25 16.52
C LYS A 12 -12.76 -1.22 16.99
N ASN A 13 -11.47 -1.58 16.98
CA ASN A 13 -10.38 -0.65 17.26
C ASN A 13 -10.06 0.12 15.96
N PRO A 14 -10.14 1.47 15.94
CA PRO A 14 -9.88 2.25 14.74
C PRO A 14 -8.46 2.10 14.19
N VAL A 15 -7.47 1.85 15.07
CA VAL A 15 -6.08 1.59 14.65
C VAL A 15 -6.02 0.31 13.84
N HIS A 16 -6.58 -0.78 14.35
CA HIS A 16 -6.60 -2.06 13.64
C HIS A 16 -7.49 -2.01 12.39
N LEU A 17 -8.62 -1.30 12.44
CA LEU A 17 -9.51 -1.14 11.29
C LEU A 17 -8.78 -0.50 10.10
N LEU A 18 -8.04 0.57 10.36
CA LEU A 18 -7.24 1.25 9.33
C LEU A 18 -6.05 0.41 8.88
N ALA A 19 -5.26 -0.12 9.82
CA ALA A 19 -4.08 -0.94 9.49
C ALA A 19 -4.45 -2.18 8.66
N LEU A 20 -5.62 -2.79 8.92
CA LEU A 20 -6.15 -3.94 8.18
C LEU A 20 -6.94 -3.52 6.92
N GLY A 21 -6.82 -2.27 6.47
CA GLY A 21 -7.46 -1.76 5.25
C GLY A 21 -8.97 -1.95 5.25
N PHE A 22 -9.64 -1.52 6.33
CA PHE A 22 -11.07 -1.69 6.53
C PHE A 22 -11.53 -3.16 6.49
N GLY A 23 -10.62 -4.09 6.82
CA GLY A 23 -10.85 -5.54 6.81
C GLY A 23 -10.45 -6.25 5.52
N SER A 24 -10.01 -5.54 4.48
CA SER A 24 -9.53 -6.16 3.24
C SER A 24 -8.32 -7.07 3.47
N GLY A 25 -7.44 -6.71 4.43
CA GLY A 25 -6.30 -7.52 4.85
C GLY A 25 -6.66 -8.84 5.56
N LEU A 26 -7.93 -9.06 5.88
CA LEU A 26 -8.39 -10.34 6.44
C LEU A 26 -8.85 -11.33 5.38
N ILE A 27 -8.98 -10.92 4.12
CA ILE A 27 -9.45 -11.77 3.02
C ILE A 27 -8.33 -12.71 2.58
N ARG A 28 -8.61 -13.98 2.52
CA ARG A 28 -7.70 -15.04 2.08
C ARG A 28 -8.17 -15.62 0.74
N PRO A 29 -7.27 -16.07 -0.14
CA PRO A 29 -5.81 -15.93 -0.10
C PRO A 29 -5.34 -14.52 -0.48
N ALA A 30 -4.06 -14.22 -0.24
CA ALA A 30 -3.38 -13.00 -0.68
C ALA A 30 -3.99 -11.69 -0.13
N PRO A 31 -3.97 -11.46 1.21
CA PRO A 31 -4.55 -10.27 1.83
C PRO A 31 -3.99 -8.96 1.27
N GLY A 32 -2.68 -8.87 0.99
CA GLY A 32 -2.09 -7.71 0.37
C GLY A 32 -2.65 -7.39 -1.02
N THR A 33 -3.00 -8.40 -1.82
CA THR A 33 -3.66 -8.15 -3.11
C THR A 33 -5.04 -7.53 -2.93
N TRP A 34 -5.81 -7.99 -1.95
CA TRP A 34 -7.11 -7.40 -1.62
C TRP A 34 -6.97 -6.00 -1.02
N GLY A 35 -5.95 -5.80 -0.16
CA GLY A 35 -5.59 -4.49 0.36
C GLY A 35 -5.28 -3.50 -0.76
N SER A 36 -4.36 -3.87 -1.64
CA SER A 36 -3.99 -3.04 -2.80
C SER A 36 -5.17 -2.77 -3.74
N LEU A 37 -6.07 -3.75 -3.95
CA LEU A 37 -7.26 -3.56 -4.79
C LEU A 37 -8.21 -2.52 -4.17
N VAL A 38 -8.53 -2.67 -2.89
CA VAL A 38 -9.39 -1.70 -2.17
C VAL A 38 -8.71 -0.33 -2.12
N GLY A 39 -7.40 -0.28 -1.86
CA GLY A 39 -6.59 0.93 -1.91
C GLY A 39 -6.64 1.60 -3.29
N THR A 40 -6.52 0.83 -4.37
CA THR A 40 -6.62 1.35 -5.75
C THR A 40 -7.99 1.96 -6.03
N MET A 41 -9.06 1.28 -5.65
CA MET A 41 -10.43 1.79 -5.83
C MET A 41 -10.65 3.08 -5.04
N LEU A 42 -10.31 3.08 -3.75
CA LEU A 42 -10.44 4.24 -2.88
C LEU A 42 -9.58 5.40 -3.37
N GLY A 43 -8.31 5.14 -3.70
CA GLY A 43 -7.36 6.14 -4.20
C GLY A 43 -7.82 6.77 -5.51
N SER A 44 -8.39 5.99 -6.43
CA SER A 44 -8.94 6.50 -7.69
C SER A 44 -10.10 7.46 -7.44
N VAL A 45 -11.01 7.13 -6.53
CA VAL A 45 -12.12 8.01 -6.15
C VAL A 45 -11.61 9.28 -5.47
N LEU A 46 -10.68 9.15 -4.52
CA LEU A 46 -10.09 10.30 -3.83
C LEU A 46 -9.34 11.22 -4.79
N LEU A 47 -8.56 10.66 -5.73
CA LEU A 47 -7.85 11.45 -6.74
C LEU A 47 -8.83 12.19 -7.66
N ALA A 48 -9.92 11.55 -8.07
CA ALA A 48 -10.97 12.18 -8.89
C ALA A 48 -11.67 13.33 -8.16
N CYS A 49 -11.98 13.15 -6.86
CA CYS A 49 -12.73 14.13 -6.08
C CYS A 49 -11.88 15.29 -5.59
N LEU A 50 -10.64 15.04 -5.18
CA LEU A 50 -9.78 16.02 -4.49
C LEU A 50 -8.80 16.72 -5.44
N GLY A 51 -8.51 16.12 -6.57
CA GLY A 51 -7.45 16.56 -7.46
C GLY A 51 -6.05 16.24 -6.92
N LEU A 52 -5.06 16.30 -7.81
CA LEU A 52 -3.71 15.80 -7.55
C LEU A 52 -3.02 16.45 -6.33
N LYS A 53 -3.14 17.79 -6.17
CA LYS A 53 -2.43 18.49 -5.09
C LYS A 53 -2.90 18.04 -3.70
N ILE A 54 -4.21 18.00 -3.49
CA ILE A 54 -4.78 17.59 -2.19
C ILE A 54 -4.54 16.09 -1.98
N PHE A 55 -4.65 15.27 -3.03
CA PHE A 55 -4.37 13.84 -2.98
C PHE A 55 -2.93 13.53 -2.56
N LEU A 56 -1.93 14.29 -3.05
CA LEU A 56 -0.53 14.14 -2.62
C LEU A 56 -0.34 14.50 -1.13
N ILE A 57 -0.97 15.57 -0.67
CA ILE A 57 -0.93 15.93 0.76
C ILE A 57 -1.56 14.83 1.61
N LEU A 58 -2.72 14.34 1.19
CA LEU A 58 -3.39 13.22 1.86
C LEU A 58 -2.52 11.96 1.89
N THR A 59 -1.86 11.61 0.79
CA THR A 59 -0.95 10.47 0.70
C THR A 59 0.22 10.61 1.69
N ALA A 60 0.82 11.80 1.79
CA ALA A 60 1.88 12.06 2.76
C ALA A 60 1.39 11.94 4.21
N LEU A 61 0.18 12.43 4.52
CA LEU A 61 -0.43 12.26 5.83
C LEU A 61 -0.75 10.79 6.13
N CYS A 62 -1.25 10.05 5.14
CA CYS A 62 -1.50 8.61 5.26
C CYS A 62 -0.20 7.81 5.50
N PHE A 63 0.92 8.22 4.89
CA PHE A 63 2.23 7.63 5.17
C PHE A 63 2.66 7.88 6.63
N ALA A 64 2.60 9.13 7.09
CA ALA A 64 2.97 9.47 8.47
C ALA A 64 2.10 8.74 9.49
N LEU A 65 0.79 8.70 9.27
CA LEU A 65 -0.15 7.95 10.10
C LEU A 65 0.13 6.44 10.02
N GLY A 66 0.44 5.93 8.83
CA GLY A 66 0.71 4.53 8.56
C GLY A 66 1.89 3.98 9.38
N CYS A 67 2.94 4.77 9.56
CA CYS A 67 4.06 4.37 10.43
C CYS A 67 3.59 4.03 11.86
N TYR A 68 2.65 4.79 12.40
CA TYR A 68 2.05 4.52 13.71
C TYR A 68 1.08 3.33 13.66
N LEU A 69 0.18 3.29 12.68
CA LEU A 69 -0.84 2.24 12.56
C LEU A 69 -0.23 0.86 12.40
N CYS A 70 0.76 0.71 11.49
CA CYS A 70 1.44 -0.55 11.23
C CYS A 70 2.25 -0.99 12.45
N GLN A 71 3.03 -0.08 13.08
CA GLN A 71 3.77 -0.39 14.30
C GLN A 71 2.84 -0.89 15.41
N LYS A 72 1.82 -0.10 15.74
CA LYS A 72 0.92 -0.42 16.84
C LYS A 72 0.18 -1.75 16.60
N THR A 73 -0.25 -2.01 15.36
CA THR A 73 -0.95 -3.25 15.03
C THR A 73 0.00 -4.46 15.06
N ALA A 74 1.23 -4.32 14.57
CA ALA A 74 2.26 -5.36 14.65
C ALA A 74 2.59 -5.71 16.11
N ASP A 75 2.75 -4.70 16.96
CA ASP A 75 2.99 -4.88 18.41
C ASP A 75 1.84 -5.63 19.08
N ASP A 76 0.60 -5.25 18.79
CA ASP A 76 -0.59 -5.89 19.37
C ASP A 76 -0.75 -7.34 18.85
N MET A 77 -0.38 -7.62 17.62
CA MET A 77 -0.32 -8.98 17.05
C MET A 77 0.82 -9.81 17.65
N GLY A 78 1.88 -9.17 18.14
CA GLY A 78 3.09 -9.83 18.64
C GLY A 78 3.94 -10.44 17.52
N VAL A 79 3.86 -9.87 16.31
CA VAL A 79 4.65 -10.24 15.13
C VAL A 79 5.05 -8.97 14.39
N HIS A 80 6.25 -8.97 13.80
CA HIS A 80 6.78 -7.76 13.19
C HIS A 80 5.98 -7.33 11.94
N ASP A 81 5.91 -8.15 10.95
CA ASP A 81 5.18 -7.88 9.70
C ASP A 81 4.19 -9.02 9.44
N HIS A 82 2.91 -8.73 9.66
CA HIS A 82 1.86 -9.69 9.39
C HIS A 82 1.14 -9.31 8.09
N GLY A 83 1.13 -10.20 7.12
CA GLY A 83 0.54 -9.94 5.79
C GLY A 83 -0.96 -9.56 5.77
N SER A 84 -1.60 -9.35 6.92
CA SER A 84 -2.93 -8.75 7.04
C SER A 84 -2.87 -7.24 7.34
N ILE A 85 -1.71 -6.70 7.68
CA ILE A 85 -1.46 -5.26 7.72
C ILE A 85 -1.31 -4.86 6.25
N VAL A 86 -2.16 -3.96 5.76
CA VAL A 86 -2.27 -3.60 4.34
C VAL A 86 -2.42 -2.09 4.11
N TRP A 87 -2.19 -1.28 5.15
CA TRP A 87 -2.23 0.17 5.04
C TRP A 87 -1.06 0.73 4.23
N ASP A 88 0.07 0.09 4.27
CA ASP A 88 1.26 0.32 3.46
C ASP A 88 0.95 0.19 1.96
N GLU A 89 0.25 -0.87 1.57
CA GLU A 89 -0.19 -1.04 0.18
C GLU A 89 -1.15 0.07 -0.26
N PHE A 90 -2.02 0.59 0.63
CA PHE A 90 -2.87 1.74 0.31
C PHE A 90 -2.03 2.95 -0.07
N VAL A 91 -1.02 3.27 0.74
CA VAL A 91 -0.11 4.39 0.46
C VAL A 91 0.72 4.14 -0.79
N GLY A 92 1.23 2.91 -0.97
CA GLY A 92 1.97 2.51 -2.15
C GLY A 92 1.17 2.73 -3.44
N VAL A 93 -0.07 2.22 -3.52
CA VAL A 93 -0.92 2.43 -4.71
C VAL A 93 -1.31 3.89 -4.89
N PHE A 94 -1.49 4.67 -3.81
CA PHE A 94 -1.78 6.11 -3.91
C PHE A 94 -0.64 6.85 -4.61
N ILE A 95 0.61 6.55 -4.27
CA ILE A 95 1.79 7.12 -4.93
C ILE A 95 1.77 6.80 -6.42
N VAL A 96 1.48 5.55 -6.80
CA VAL A 96 1.45 5.14 -8.20
C VAL A 96 0.30 5.80 -8.96
N LEU A 97 -0.90 5.89 -8.35
CA LEU A 97 -2.06 6.58 -8.94
C LEU A 97 -1.79 8.07 -9.17
N ALA A 98 -1.03 8.73 -8.29
CA ALA A 98 -0.64 10.12 -8.48
C ALA A 98 0.27 10.36 -9.71
N ALA A 99 0.91 9.32 -10.22
CA ALA A 99 1.84 9.39 -11.34
C ALA A 99 1.23 8.99 -12.71
N ILE A 100 0.01 8.42 -12.73
CA ILE A 100 -0.63 8.05 -14.01
C ILE A 100 -0.98 9.30 -14.84
N PRO A 101 -0.89 9.25 -16.18
CA PRO A 101 -1.14 10.44 -17.02
C PRO A 101 -2.61 10.85 -17.04
N THR A 102 -3.50 9.89 -16.99
CA THR A 102 -4.96 10.12 -16.97
C THR A 102 -5.62 9.10 -16.03
N LEU A 103 -6.69 9.52 -15.36
CA LEU A 103 -7.48 8.64 -14.50
C LEU A 103 -8.46 7.81 -15.35
N SER A 104 -7.90 6.92 -16.16
CA SER A 104 -8.63 5.97 -17.01
C SER A 104 -8.48 4.54 -16.49
N LEU A 105 -9.44 3.68 -16.79
CA LEU A 105 -9.41 2.29 -16.34
C LEU A 105 -8.13 1.55 -16.75
N PRO A 106 -7.61 1.65 -17.99
CA PRO A 106 -6.35 1.00 -18.34
C PRO A 106 -5.18 1.45 -17.47
N TRP A 107 -5.04 2.76 -17.21
CA TRP A 107 -3.96 3.28 -16.40
C TRP A 107 -4.09 2.88 -14.91
N ILE A 108 -5.31 2.82 -14.39
CA ILE A 108 -5.59 2.33 -13.03
C ILE A 108 -5.17 0.85 -12.91
N VAL A 109 -5.52 0.02 -13.90
CA VAL A 109 -5.13 -1.40 -13.93
C VAL A 109 -3.62 -1.57 -14.05
N ILE A 110 -2.96 -0.79 -14.92
CA ILE A 110 -1.50 -0.78 -15.06
C ILE A 110 -0.84 -0.39 -13.74
N ALA A 111 -1.32 0.67 -13.07
CA ALA A 111 -0.81 1.12 -11.77
C ALA A 111 -0.89 0.00 -10.72
N PHE A 112 -2.05 -0.65 -10.59
CA PHE A 112 -2.24 -1.78 -9.69
C PHE A 112 -1.29 -2.94 -9.98
N ILE A 113 -1.20 -3.37 -11.25
CA ILE A 113 -0.35 -4.51 -11.65
C ILE A 113 1.13 -4.20 -11.40
N LEU A 114 1.60 -3.02 -11.78
CA LEU A 114 3.00 -2.64 -11.59
C LEU A 114 3.36 -2.54 -10.10
N PHE A 115 2.49 -1.92 -9.31
CA PHE A 115 2.71 -1.85 -7.87
C PHE A 115 2.83 -3.26 -7.27
N ARG A 116 1.84 -4.14 -7.51
CA ARG A 116 1.86 -5.52 -6.99
C ARG A 116 3.04 -6.34 -7.49
N PHE A 117 3.46 -6.12 -8.72
CA PHE A 117 4.64 -6.80 -9.27
C PHE A 117 5.90 -6.47 -8.47
N PHE A 118 6.17 -5.18 -8.22
CA PHE A 118 7.38 -4.78 -7.48
C PHE A 118 7.29 -5.07 -5.98
N ASP A 119 6.12 -4.96 -5.38
CA ASP A 119 5.87 -5.28 -4.00
C ASP A 119 6.07 -6.79 -3.70
N ILE A 120 5.59 -7.68 -4.57
CA ILE A 120 5.79 -9.12 -4.41
C ILE A 120 7.23 -9.53 -4.74
N LEU A 121 7.82 -8.96 -5.79
CA LEU A 121 9.16 -9.34 -6.25
C LEU A 121 10.27 -8.80 -5.34
N LYS A 122 10.02 -7.67 -4.68
CA LYS A 122 10.94 -6.95 -3.79
C LYS A 122 12.38 -6.90 -4.36
N PRO A 123 12.60 -6.26 -5.55
CA PRO A 123 13.94 -6.17 -6.12
C PRO A 123 14.87 -5.40 -5.17
N TYR A 124 16.20 -5.62 -5.30
CA TYR A 124 17.15 -4.82 -4.54
C TYR A 124 17.01 -3.32 -4.92
N PRO A 125 16.96 -2.37 -3.94
CA PRO A 125 17.27 -2.54 -2.53
C PRO A 125 16.05 -2.80 -1.62
N ILE A 126 14.82 -2.98 -2.13
CA ILE A 126 13.59 -3.14 -1.32
C ILE A 126 13.78 -4.27 -0.31
N ARG A 127 14.19 -5.45 -0.78
CA ARG A 127 14.43 -6.61 0.08
C ARG A 127 15.43 -6.35 1.21
N TYR A 128 16.40 -5.48 0.98
CA TYR A 128 17.40 -5.12 2.01
C TYR A 128 16.79 -4.27 3.13
N PHE A 129 15.93 -3.31 2.79
CA PHE A 129 15.23 -2.48 3.77
C PHE A 129 14.16 -3.28 4.52
N ASP A 130 13.39 -4.11 3.84
CA ASP A 130 12.41 -5.04 4.40
C ASP A 130 13.02 -5.93 5.50
N GLN A 131 14.24 -6.43 5.29
CA GLN A 131 14.94 -7.28 6.25
C GLN A 131 15.62 -6.54 7.42
N LYS A 132 15.90 -5.24 7.27
CA LYS A 132 16.66 -4.47 8.27
C LYS A 132 15.82 -3.53 9.12
N LEU A 133 14.68 -3.08 8.62
CA LEU A 133 13.87 -2.09 9.30
C LEU A 133 12.69 -2.78 10.02
N GLU A 134 12.96 -3.25 11.23
CA GLU A 134 11.94 -3.86 12.09
C GLU A 134 11.07 -2.80 12.79
N SER A 135 10.36 -1.97 12.03
CA SER A 135 9.50 -0.93 12.55
C SER A 135 8.33 -0.64 11.62
N GLY A 136 7.28 0.01 12.13
CA GLY A 136 6.16 0.48 11.29
C GLY A 136 6.61 1.40 10.15
N PHE A 137 7.71 2.14 10.33
CA PHE A 137 8.37 2.89 9.26
C PHE A 137 8.95 1.95 8.20
N GLY A 138 9.57 0.83 8.61
CA GLY A 138 10.10 -0.19 7.70
C GLY A 138 9.00 -0.79 6.83
N ILE A 139 7.87 -1.19 7.44
CA ILE A 139 6.69 -1.72 6.75
C ILE A 139 6.21 -0.73 5.68
N MET A 140 6.17 0.57 5.99
CA MET A 140 5.72 1.59 5.05
C MET A 140 6.72 1.88 3.92
N VAL A 141 8.03 1.77 4.19
CA VAL A 141 9.09 2.16 3.24
C VAL A 141 9.26 1.16 2.11
N ASP A 142 9.11 -0.14 2.36
CA ASP A 142 9.26 -1.13 1.29
C ASP A 142 8.18 -0.97 0.21
N ASP A 143 6.94 -0.63 0.57
CA ASP A 143 5.87 -0.35 -0.37
C ASP A 143 6.05 1.00 -1.10
N VAL A 144 6.60 2.02 -0.42
CA VAL A 144 7.00 3.26 -1.09
C VAL A 144 8.08 3.00 -2.13
N LEU A 145 9.07 2.16 -1.83
CA LEU A 145 10.11 1.79 -2.80
C LEU A 145 9.52 0.99 -3.97
N ALA A 146 8.60 0.05 -3.70
CA ALA A 146 7.87 -0.66 -4.75
C ALA A 146 7.08 0.31 -5.65
N ALA A 147 6.42 1.29 -5.04
CA ALA A 147 5.71 2.35 -5.76
C ALA A 147 6.64 3.20 -6.63
N ILE A 148 7.84 3.56 -6.15
CA ILE A 148 8.84 4.30 -6.94
C ILE A 148 9.23 3.51 -8.19
N TYR A 149 9.46 2.19 -8.11
CA TYR A 149 9.74 1.35 -9.28
C TYR A 149 8.56 1.35 -10.27
N ALA A 150 7.33 1.22 -9.78
CA ALA A 150 6.14 1.29 -10.60
C ALA A 150 6.02 2.65 -11.32
N VAL A 151 6.27 3.75 -10.61
CA VAL A 151 6.27 5.12 -11.17
C VAL A 151 7.34 5.28 -12.25
N MET A 152 8.55 4.74 -12.06
CA MET A 152 9.58 4.78 -13.10
C MET A 152 9.15 4.06 -14.38
N VAL A 153 8.50 2.88 -14.25
CA VAL A 153 7.96 2.17 -15.41
C VAL A 153 6.85 2.98 -16.09
N ILE A 154 5.93 3.57 -15.32
CA ILE A 154 4.88 4.44 -15.87
C ILE A 154 5.49 5.63 -16.63
N ALA A 155 6.54 6.25 -16.10
CA ALA A 155 7.24 7.34 -16.77
C ALA A 155 7.82 6.91 -18.12
N ILE A 156 8.41 5.71 -18.20
CA ILE A 156 8.93 5.12 -19.44
C ILE A 156 7.78 4.87 -20.43
N LEU A 157 6.67 4.26 -19.99
CA LEU A 157 5.50 3.98 -20.82
C LEU A 157 4.90 5.25 -21.43
N ARG A 158 4.91 6.36 -20.66
CA ARG A 158 4.48 7.68 -21.16
C ARG A 158 5.39 8.22 -22.25
N ILE A 159 6.72 8.07 -22.10
CA ILE A 159 7.71 8.53 -23.09
C ILE A 159 7.59 7.74 -24.41
N VAL A 160 7.33 6.43 -24.30
CA VAL A 160 7.16 5.55 -25.48
C VAL A 160 5.80 5.78 -26.17
N GLY A 161 4.91 6.58 -25.56
CA GLY A 161 3.64 6.98 -26.19
C GLY A 161 2.62 5.86 -26.21
N LEU A 162 2.51 5.06 -25.12
CA LEU A 162 1.43 4.09 -25.01
C LEU A 162 0.09 4.85 -24.94
N PRO A 163 -0.76 4.74 -25.96
CA PRO A 163 -2.09 5.33 -25.93
C PRO A 163 -2.99 4.45 -25.06
N CYS A 164 -3.35 4.93 -23.86
CA CYS A 164 -4.36 4.28 -23.02
C CYS A 164 -5.45 5.27 -22.63
#